data_a5188360270d48c18822616ad3f5aa2b
#
_entry.id   a5188360270d48c18822616ad3f5aa2b
#
_cell.length_a   1.000
_cell.length_b   1.000
_cell.length_c   1.000
_cell.angle_alpha   90.00
_cell.angle_beta   90.00
_cell.angle_gamma   90.00
#
_symmetry.space_group_name_H-M   'P 1'
#
loop_
_entity.id
_entity.type
_entity.pdbx_description
1 polymer ?
#
loop_
_entity_poly.entity_id
_entity_poly.type
_entity_poly.pdbx_seq_one_letter_code
_entity_poly.pdbx_strand_id
1 'polypeptide(L)'
;MLVLYIILFIASIFFYILYVGSFSFYLFAFLLVMPIILFVMLKKMSKKISVGFVNTQKTAGRSSKIPVVLRLQNRSKLPVANMIIEIEYYNTLDGDKNTMKINTPLYPDDVQYLTLHVSAKHYGTVRMNIKRCRIVDMLKLFKIRVSTDAASRLFGESTFTIVPDYIPIENNIANYAEMGLETDDYSKTSKGDDPSEIFDIHEYHDGDKINR
;
A
#
# COMPACT_ATOMS: atom_id res chain seq x y z
N MET A 1 -13.53 27.87 1.21
CA MET A 1 -14.55 28.10 0.18
C MET A 1 -15.97 28.17 0.74
N LEU A 2 -16.41 27.28 1.64
CA LEU A 2 -17.75 27.32 2.21
C LEU A 2 -18.04 28.65 2.96
N VAL A 3 -17.12 29.15 3.78
CA VAL A 3 -17.25 30.44 4.48
C VAL A 3 -17.42 31.60 3.51
N LEU A 4 -16.59 31.64 2.46
CA LEU A 4 -16.69 32.69 1.42
C LEU A 4 -18.04 32.62 0.70
N TYR A 5 -18.55 31.43 0.42
CA TYR A 5 -19.88 31.26 -0.17
C TYR A 5 -20.98 31.77 0.75
N ILE A 6 -20.92 31.48 2.05
CA ILE A 6 -21.88 31.99 3.04
C ILE A 6 -21.88 33.52 3.09
N ILE A 7 -20.68 34.12 3.12
CA ILE A 7 -20.54 35.59 3.11
C ILE A 7 -21.18 36.18 1.83
N LEU A 8 -20.89 35.60 0.68
CA LEU A 8 -21.45 36.04 -0.59
C LEU A 8 -22.98 35.89 -0.62
N PHE A 9 -23.50 34.81 -0.06
CA PHE A 9 -24.95 34.58 0.02
C PHE A 9 -25.63 35.60 0.94
N ILE A 10 -25.04 35.89 2.11
CA ILE A 10 -25.55 36.94 3.03
C ILE A 10 -25.51 38.31 2.34
N ALA A 11 -24.40 38.65 1.68
CA ALA A 11 -24.30 39.92 0.93
C ALA A 11 -25.36 40.01 -0.16
N SER A 12 -25.69 38.91 -0.84
CA SER A 12 -26.76 38.85 -1.84
C SER A 12 -28.14 39.11 -1.25
N ILE A 13 -28.40 38.66 -0.01
CA ILE A 13 -29.65 38.96 0.71
C ILE A 13 -29.75 40.47 0.99
N PHE A 14 -28.68 41.07 1.54
CA PHE A 14 -28.66 42.52 1.77
C PHE A 14 -28.81 43.32 0.49
N PHE A 15 -28.13 42.90 -0.57
CA PHE A 15 -28.27 43.53 -1.90
C PHE A 15 -29.69 43.45 -2.43
N TYR A 16 -30.37 42.33 -2.25
CA TYR A 16 -31.79 42.17 -2.68
C TYR A 16 -32.75 43.05 -1.85
N ILE A 17 -32.51 43.24 -0.54
CA ILE A 17 -33.31 44.07 0.34
C ILE A 17 -33.13 45.56 0.00
N LEU A 18 -31.88 46.00 -0.23
CA LEU A 18 -31.55 47.40 -0.49
C LEU A 18 -31.85 47.84 -1.90
N TYR A 19 -31.71 46.91 -2.85
CA TYR A 19 -31.90 47.19 -4.28
C TYR A 19 -32.94 46.24 -4.86
N VAL A 20 -34.21 46.69 -4.79
CA VAL A 20 -35.35 45.90 -5.33
C VAL A 20 -35.37 46.03 -6.85
N GLY A 21 -34.66 45.14 -7.52
CA GLY A 21 -34.61 45.08 -8.98
C GLY A 21 -34.57 43.64 -9.50
N SER A 22 -34.89 43.47 -10.77
CA SER A 22 -34.90 42.12 -11.38
C SER A 22 -33.55 41.45 -11.30
N PHE A 23 -32.45 42.21 -11.42
CA PHE A 23 -31.09 41.67 -11.33
C PHE A 23 -30.75 41.13 -9.94
N SER A 24 -31.09 41.83 -8.88
CA SER A 24 -30.84 41.40 -7.51
C SER A 24 -31.60 40.13 -7.16
N PHE A 25 -32.86 40.02 -7.67
CA PHE A 25 -33.65 38.80 -7.51
C PHE A 25 -33.01 37.60 -8.23
N TYR A 26 -32.57 37.73 -9.47
CA TYR A 26 -31.92 36.65 -10.20
C TYR A 26 -30.59 36.24 -9.57
N LEU A 27 -29.80 37.16 -9.07
CA LEU A 27 -28.57 36.87 -8.37
C LEU A 27 -28.83 36.07 -7.09
N PHE A 28 -29.79 36.49 -6.28
CA PHE A 28 -30.19 35.79 -5.08
C PHE A 28 -30.72 34.39 -5.39
N ALA A 29 -31.62 34.27 -6.36
CA ALA A 29 -32.17 32.97 -6.76
C ALA A 29 -31.09 32.02 -7.29
N PHE A 30 -30.13 32.51 -8.08
CA PHE A 30 -29.01 31.73 -8.57
C PHE A 30 -28.14 31.20 -7.44
N LEU A 31 -27.76 32.06 -6.49
CA LEU A 31 -26.96 31.64 -5.33
C LEU A 31 -27.71 30.66 -4.42
N LEU A 32 -29.02 30.74 -4.34
CA LEU A 32 -29.82 29.81 -3.55
C LEU A 32 -29.95 28.44 -4.21
N VAL A 33 -30.13 28.41 -5.54
CA VAL A 33 -30.39 27.16 -6.28
C VAL A 33 -29.09 26.40 -6.58
N MET A 34 -27.97 27.10 -6.77
CA MET A 34 -26.70 26.52 -7.18
C MET A 34 -26.18 25.41 -6.22
N PRO A 35 -26.14 25.57 -4.89
CA PRO A 35 -25.67 24.51 -3.99
C PRO A 35 -26.56 23.26 -4.05
N ILE A 36 -27.88 23.44 -4.26
CA ILE A 36 -28.80 22.31 -4.38
C ILE A 36 -28.46 21.48 -5.61
N ILE A 37 -28.25 22.14 -6.76
CA ILE A 37 -27.84 21.47 -7.99
C ILE A 37 -26.52 20.75 -7.80
N LEU A 38 -25.50 21.39 -7.23
CA LEU A 38 -24.19 20.79 -6.98
C LEU A 38 -24.29 19.56 -6.07
N PHE A 39 -25.09 19.63 -5.01
CA PHE A 39 -25.29 18.52 -4.10
C PHE A 39 -25.95 17.33 -4.79
N VAL A 40 -27.02 17.56 -5.57
CA VAL A 40 -27.73 16.52 -6.32
C VAL A 40 -26.81 15.87 -7.36
N MET A 41 -26.05 16.70 -8.10
CA MET A 41 -25.06 16.21 -9.06
C MET A 41 -24.01 15.32 -8.39
N LEU A 42 -23.42 15.81 -7.30
CA LEU A 42 -22.38 15.10 -6.58
C LEU A 42 -22.91 13.75 -6.02
N LYS A 43 -24.14 13.74 -5.50
CA LYS A 43 -24.81 12.52 -5.02
C LYS A 43 -25.07 11.50 -6.13
N LYS A 44 -25.46 11.95 -7.32
CA LYS A 44 -25.63 11.07 -8.49
C LYS A 44 -24.28 10.52 -8.98
N MET A 45 -23.24 11.35 -8.97
CA MET A 45 -21.88 10.94 -9.38
C MET A 45 -21.27 9.94 -8.41
N SER A 46 -21.45 10.12 -7.10
CA SER A 46 -20.87 9.23 -6.08
C SER A 46 -21.26 7.76 -6.24
N LYS A 47 -22.42 7.49 -6.84
CA LYS A 47 -22.89 6.13 -7.13
C LYS A 47 -22.27 5.49 -8.36
N LYS A 48 -21.69 6.32 -9.26
CA LYS A 48 -21.12 5.87 -10.54
C LYS A 48 -19.60 5.79 -10.54
N ILE A 49 -18.97 6.07 -9.41
CA ILE A 49 -17.52 6.02 -9.24
C ILE A 49 -17.14 4.74 -8.53
N SER A 50 -16.14 4.05 -9.07
CA SER A 50 -15.53 2.87 -8.44
C SER A 50 -14.03 3.06 -8.30
N VAL A 51 -13.49 2.56 -7.19
CA VAL A 51 -12.05 2.61 -6.86
C VAL A 51 -11.65 1.24 -6.38
N GLY A 52 -10.53 0.76 -6.89
CA GLY A 52 -10.01 -0.53 -6.47
C GLY A 52 -8.52 -0.67 -6.75
N PHE A 53 -7.87 -1.61 -6.08
CA PHE A 53 -6.51 -2.01 -6.41
C PHE A 53 -6.51 -2.93 -7.62
N VAL A 54 -5.54 -2.74 -8.52
CA VAL A 54 -5.22 -3.72 -9.55
C VAL A 54 -4.19 -4.66 -8.96
N ASN A 55 -4.37 -5.97 -9.15
CA ASN A 55 -3.44 -6.98 -8.67
C ASN A 55 -2.04 -6.68 -9.23
N THR A 56 -1.16 -6.26 -8.35
CA THR A 56 0.25 -5.95 -8.62
C THR A 56 1.15 -7.02 -8.01
N GLN A 57 2.43 -6.92 -8.27
CA GLN A 57 3.45 -7.86 -7.82
C GLN A 57 3.23 -8.29 -6.36
N LYS A 58 3.16 -9.61 -6.17
CA LYS A 58 2.95 -10.20 -4.84
C LYS A 58 4.20 -10.19 -3.96
N THR A 59 5.38 -10.00 -4.55
CA THR A 59 6.69 -10.03 -3.88
C THR A 59 7.57 -8.89 -4.35
N ALA A 60 8.32 -8.31 -3.42
CA ALA A 60 9.30 -7.24 -3.70
C ALA A 60 10.48 -7.32 -2.74
N GLY A 61 11.68 -6.88 -3.16
CA GLY A 61 12.85 -6.75 -2.30
C GLY A 61 12.76 -5.55 -1.34
N ARG A 62 13.55 -5.55 -0.28
CA ARG A 62 13.52 -4.55 0.81
C ARG A 62 13.69 -3.09 0.34
N SER A 63 14.58 -2.85 -0.60
CA SER A 63 14.94 -1.48 -1.03
C SER A 63 14.12 -0.98 -2.21
N SER A 64 13.21 -1.78 -2.75
CA SER A 64 12.42 -1.42 -3.91
C SER A 64 11.19 -0.59 -3.53
N LYS A 65 10.98 0.51 -4.26
CA LYS A 65 9.70 1.22 -4.24
C LYS A 65 8.68 0.35 -4.96
N ILE A 66 7.76 -0.22 -4.21
CA ILE A 66 6.78 -1.16 -4.74
C ILE A 66 5.68 -0.37 -5.46
N PRO A 67 5.51 -0.57 -6.78
CA PRO A 67 4.44 0.06 -7.51
C PRO A 67 3.11 -0.62 -7.20
N VAL A 68 2.18 0.12 -6.60
CA VAL A 68 0.80 -0.31 -6.38
C VAL A 68 -0.10 0.49 -7.30
N VAL A 69 -0.87 -0.19 -8.14
CA VAL A 69 -1.73 0.45 -9.12
C VAL A 69 -3.16 0.51 -8.59
N LEU A 70 -3.69 1.73 -8.51
CA LEU A 70 -5.10 2.00 -8.26
C LEU A 70 -5.82 2.19 -9.59
N ARG A 71 -6.92 1.49 -9.77
CA ARG A 71 -7.88 1.71 -10.85
C ARG A 71 -8.99 2.61 -10.34
N LEU A 72 -9.16 3.74 -11.01
CA LEU A 72 -10.17 4.74 -10.74
C LEU A 72 -11.10 4.78 -11.94
N GLN A 73 -12.38 4.50 -11.75
CA GLN A 73 -13.35 4.51 -12.84
C GLN A 73 -14.48 5.48 -12.53
N ASN A 74 -14.75 6.37 -13.46
CA ASN A 74 -15.89 7.29 -13.45
C ASN A 74 -16.85 6.93 -14.60
N ARG A 75 -17.98 6.33 -14.28
CA ARG A 75 -19.04 6.00 -15.25
C ARG A 75 -20.07 7.13 -15.41
N SER A 76 -19.78 8.32 -14.90
CA SER A 76 -20.64 9.48 -15.07
C SER A 76 -20.17 10.33 -16.25
N LYS A 77 -21.12 11.01 -16.92
CA LYS A 77 -20.81 11.97 -18.00
C LYS A 77 -20.23 13.28 -17.47
N LEU A 78 -20.04 13.42 -16.16
CA LEU A 78 -19.58 14.64 -15.53
C LEU A 78 -18.19 14.41 -14.91
N PRO A 79 -17.28 15.39 -15.04
CA PRO A 79 -15.96 15.31 -14.43
C PRO A 79 -16.04 15.47 -12.91
N VAL A 80 -15.20 14.76 -12.19
CA VAL A 80 -14.98 14.97 -10.75
C VAL A 80 -13.78 15.88 -10.58
N ALA A 81 -13.99 17.07 -10.06
CA ALA A 81 -12.94 18.06 -9.90
C ALA A 81 -11.85 17.60 -8.93
N ASN A 82 -12.25 16.95 -7.85
CA ASN A 82 -11.31 16.44 -6.86
C ASN A 82 -11.88 15.22 -6.15
N MET A 83 -11.12 14.14 -6.18
CA MET A 83 -11.37 12.90 -5.45
C MET A 83 -10.30 12.70 -4.41
N ILE A 84 -10.70 12.51 -3.16
CA ILE A 84 -9.81 12.27 -2.02
C ILE A 84 -9.90 10.79 -1.66
N ILE A 85 -8.78 10.10 -1.77
CA ILE A 85 -8.64 8.68 -1.43
C ILE A 85 -7.74 8.58 -0.21
N GLU A 86 -8.23 7.98 0.87
CA GLU A 86 -7.46 7.66 2.06
C GLU A 86 -7.15 6.17 2.06
N ILE A 87 -5.88 5.82 1.92
CA ILE A 87 -5.38 4.45 1.93
C ILE A 87 -4.67 4.22 3.25
N GLU A 88 -5.06 3.19 3.96
CA GLU A 88 -4.37 2.69 5.16
C GLU A 88 -3.52 1.49 4.76
N TYR A 89 -2.25 1.49 5.17
CA TYR A 89 -1.37 0.35 4.96
C TYR A 89 -0.59 0.06 6.25
N TYR A 90 -0.37 -1.21 6.49
CA TYR A 90 0.37 -1.68 7.66
C TYR A 90 1.13 -2.96 7.34
N ASN A 91 2.29 -3.11 7.97
CA ASN A 91 3.03 -4.35 7.94
C ASN A 91 2.50 -5.27 9.06
N THR A 92 2.28 -6.54 8.73
CA THR A 92 1.75 -7.52 9.70
C THR A 92 2.73 -7.85 10.82
N LEU A 93 4.03 -7.60 10.63
CA LEU A 93 5.05 -7.85 11.65
C LEU A 93 5.15 -6.72 12.67
N ASP A 94 5.14 -5.46 12.20
CA ASP A 94 5.30 -4.29 13.08
C ASP A 94 3.96 -3.82 13.68
N GLY A 95 2.88 -4.06 12.97
CA GLY A 95 1.55 -3.56 13.34
C GLY A 95 1.37 -2.04 13.14
N ASP A 96 2.41 -1.32 12.74
CA ASP A 96 2.37 0.12 12.52
C ASP A 96 1.46 0.48 11.34
N LYS A 97 0.42 1.28 11.64
CA LYS A 97 -0.56 1.73 10.65
C LYS A 97 -0.20 3.09 10.12
N ASN A 98 0.00 3.15 8.83
CA ASN A 98 0.26 4.39 8.11
C ASN A 98 -0.92 4.74 7.20
N THR A 99 -1.17 6.04 7.03
CA THR A 99 -2.26 6.51 6.17
C THR A 99 -1.72 7.46 5.11
N MET A 100 -2.00 7.14 3.86
CA MET A 100 -1.68 7.99 2.71
C MET A 100 -2.95 8.65 2.17
N LYS A 101 -2.89 9.94 1.87
CA LYS A 101 -3.98 10.69 1.24
C LYS A 101 -3.59 11.10 -0.17
N ILE A 102 -4.45 10.80 -1.11
CA ILE A 102 -4.24 11.09 -2.53
C ILE A 102 -5.39 11.96 -3.01
N ASN A 103 -5.06 13.01 -3.75
CA ASN A 103 -6.01 13.88 -4.39
C ASN A 103 -5.83 13.78 -5.91
N THR A 104 -6.88 13.43 -6.63
CA THR A 104 -6.83 13.29 -8.08
C THR A 104 -8.16 13.71 -8.71
N PRO A 105 -8.17 14.40 -9.86
CA PRO A 105 -9.36 14.59 -10.64
C PRO A 105 -9.73 13.30 -11.38
N LEU A 106 -11.00 13.17 -11.76
CA LEU A 106 -11.46 12.08 -12.64
C LEU A 106 -12.17 12.65 -13.85
N TYR A 107 -11.77 12.20 -15.04
CA TYR A 107 -12.43 12.55 -16.27
C TYR A 107 -13.78 11.84 -16.42
N PRO A 108 -14.71 12.42 -17.20
CA PRO A 108 -16.01 11.81 -17.43
C PRO A 108 -15.85 10.53 -18.27
N ASP A 109 -16.62 9.49 -17.92
CA ASP A 109 -16.70 8.20 -18.61
C ASP A 109 -15.32 7.56 -18.92
N ASP A 110 -14.40 7.66 -17.96
CA ASP A 110 -13.01 7.27 -18.13
C ASP A 110 -12.54 6.32 -17.02
N VAL A 111 -11.49 5.55 -17.34
CA VAL A 111 -10.77 4.67 -16.44
C VAL A 111 -9.33 5.11 -16.34
N GLN A 112 -8.93 5.57 -15.17
CA GLN A 112 -7.58 6.03 -14.89
C GLN A 112 -6.83 5.04 -14.00
N TYR A 113 -5.54 4.89 -14.27
CA TYR A 113 -4.63 4.09 -13.45
C TYR A 113 -3.63 5.01 -12.77
N LEU A 114 -3.61 4.95 -11.45
CA LEU A 114 -2.69 5.73 -10.63
C LEU A 114 -1.68 4.80 -9.97
N THR A 115 -0.41 4.95 -10.32
CA THR A 115 0.67 4.17 -9.71
C THR A 115 1.17 4.89 -8.45
N LEU A 116 1.11 4.19 -7.34
CA LEU A 116 1.62 4.63 -6.04
C LEU A 116 2.89 3.86 -5.74
N HIS A 117 3.89 4.56 -5.24
CA HIS A 117 5.11 3.93 -4.79
C HIS A 117 5.10 3.84 -3.27
N VAL A 118 5.02 2.63 -2.76
CA VAL A 118 5.06 2.35 -1.32
C VAL A 118 6.43 1.81 -0.95
N SER A 119 7.06 2.42 0.04
CA SER A 119 8.30 1.91 0.63
C SER A 119 7.97 1.29 1.97
N ALA A 120 8.44 0.09 2.22
CA ALA A 120 8.37 -0.51 3.55
C ALA A 120 9.76 -0.58 4.16
N LYS A 121 9.83 -0.26 5.45
CA LYS A 121 11.09 -0.24 6.21
C LYS A 121 11.52 -1.64 6.63
N HIS A 122 10.57 -2.53 6.85
CA HIS A 122 10.77 -3.86 7.43
C HIS A 122 10.27 -4.95 6.49
N TYR A 123 10.87 -6.12 6.60
CA TYR A 123 10.40 -7.32 5.93
C TYR A 123 9.00 -7.70 6.41
N GLY A 124 8.30 -8.51 5.65
CA GLY A 124 7.00 -9.03 6.03
C GLY A 124 5.89 -8.73 5.02
N THR A 125 4.68 -9.05 5.40
CA THR A 125 3.51 -8.86 4.56
C THR A 125 2.88 -7.49 4.82
N VAL A 126 2.82 -6.65 3.81
CA VAL A 126 2.14 -5.35 3.86
C VAL A 126 0.73 -5.51 3.31
N ARG A 127 -0.24 -5.12 4.11
CA ARG A 127 -1.64 -5.04 3.71
C ARG A 127 -2.04 -3.60 3.50
N MET A 128 -2.72 -3.35 2.39
CA MET A 128 -3.24 -2.04 2.01
C MET A 128 -4.74 -2.11 1.87
N ASN A 129 -5.43 -1.13 2.44
CA ASN A 129 -6.89 -1.04 2.38
C ASN A 129 -7.33 0.40 2.07
N ILE A 130 -8.38 0.55 1.27
CA ILE A 130 -9.01 1.85 1.02
C ILE A 130 -9.93 2.17 2.19
N LYS A 131 -9.46 3.04 3.10
CA LYS A 131 -10.21 3.43 4.28
C LYS A 131 -11.41 4.31 3.95
N ARG A 132 -11.20 5.30 3.09
CA ARG A 132 -12.23 6.26 2.70
C ARG A 132 -11.98 6.79 1.29
N CYS A 133 -13.07 6.94 0.57
CA CYS A 133 -13.06 7.62 -0.71
C CYS A 133 -14.14 8.70 -0.71
N ARG A 134 -13.77 9.92 -1.06
CA ARG A 134 -14.68 11.07 -1.07
C ARG A 134 -14.49 11.86 -2.35
N ILE A 135 -15.58 12.35 -2.90
CA ILE A 135 -15.58 13.32 -3.98
C ILE A 135 -15.96 14.70 -3.45
N VAL A 136 -15.37 15.70 -4.02
CA VAL A 136 -15.55 17.11 -3.66
C VAL A 136 -16.01 17.85 -4.90
N ASP A 137 -17.00 18.73 -4.76
CA ASP A 137 -17.46 19.58 -5.85
C ASP A 137 -16.43 20.65 -6.24
N MET A 138 -16.64 21.31 -7.38
CA MET A 138 -15.74 22.35 -7.89
C MET A 138 -15.57 23.52 -6.92
N LEU A 139 -16.64 23.90 -6.23
CA LEU A 139 -16.62 25.00 -5.26
C LEU A 139 -16.15 24.59 -3.87
N LYS A 140 -15.88 23.30 -3.65
CA LYS A 140 -15.49 22.72 -2.35
C LYS A 140 -16.50 23.01 -1.23
N LEU A 141 -17.78 23.07 -1.58
CA LEU A 141 -18.89 23.27 -0.65
C LEU A 141 -19.26 21.94 0.01
N PHE A 142 -19.32 20.86 -0.78
CA PHE A 142 -19.75 19.55 -0.32
C PHE A 142 -18.67 18.49 -0.52
N LYS A 143 -18.66 17.53 0.41
CA LYS A 143 -17.81 16.34 0.35
C LYS A 143 -18.71 15.13 0.55
N ILE A 144 -18.86 14.30 -0.48
CA ILE A 144 -19.70 13.11 -0.42
C ILE A 144 -18.81 11.87 -0.49
N ARG A 145 -19.14 10.91 0.36
CA ARG A 145 -18.47 9.61 0.37
C ARG A 145 -18.91 8.80 -0.86
N VAL A 146 -17.96 8.23 -1.57
CA VAL A 146 -18.25 7.28 -2.64
C VAL A 146 -18.71 5.97 -1.98
N SER A 147 -19.88 5.48 -2.40
CA SER A 147 -20.37 4.19 -1.94
C SER A 147 -19.48 3.11 -2.54
N THR A 148 -18.86 2.33 -1.68
CA THR A 148 -18.09 1.16 -2.10
C THR A 148 -19.08 0.02 -2.28
N ASP A 149 -19.56 -0.20 -3.50
CA ASP A 149 -20.44 -1.33 -3.81
C ASP A 149 -19.70 -2.67 -3.59
N ALA A 150 -20.46 -3.75 -3.46
CA ALA A 150 -19.94 -5.09 -3.16
C ALA A 150 -18.84 -5.57 -4.15
N ALA A 151 -18.87 -5.11 -5.40
CA ALA A 151 -17.81 -5.37 -6.39
C ALA A 151 -16.48 -4.69 -6.04
N SER A 152 -16.52 -3.54 -5.35
CA SER A 152 -15.32 -2.83 -4.89
C SER A 152 -14.67 -3.50 -3.68
N ARG A 153 -15.38 -4.36 -2.96
CA ARG A 153 -14.83 -5.12 -1.83
C ARG A 153 -13.79 -6.15 -2.29
N LEU A 154 -13.93 -6.67 -3.50
CA LEU A 154 -12.96 -7.60 -4.11
C LEU A 154 -11.63 -6.91 -4.50
N PHE A 155 -11.65 -5.60 -4.73
CA PHE A 155 -10.48 -4.80 -5.13
C PHE A 155 -10.06 -3.80 -4.05
N GLY A 156 -10.72 -3.79 -2.90
CA GLY A 156 -10.48 -2.83 -1.82
C GLY A 156 -9.26 -3.14 -0.96
N GLU A 157 -8.68 -4.32 -1.08
CA GLU A 157 -7.50 -4.76 -0.34
C GLU A 157 -6.42 -5.25 -1.31
N SER A 158 -5.19 -4.85 -1.07
CA SER A 158 -4.02 -5.34 -1.78
C SER A 158 -2.99 -5.81 -0.76
N THR A 159 -2.39 -6.97 -1.02
CA THR A 159 -1.39 -7.58 -0.14
C THR A 159 -0.15 -7.89 -0.95
N PHE A 160 1.02 -7.52 -0.45
CA PHE A 160 2.30 -7.88 -1.02
C PHE A 160 3.30 -8.24 0.08
N THR A 161 4.23 -9.12 -0.23
CA THR A 161 5.24 -9.61 0.71
C THR A 161 6.61 -9.04 0.34
N ILE A 162 7.30 -8.49 1.33
CA ILE A 162 8.67 -8.00 1.20
C ILE A 162 9.58 -9.12 1.64
N VAL A 163 10.35 -9.62 0.68
CA VAL A 163 11.30 -10.70 0.87
C VAL A 163 12.67 -10.10 1.19
N PRO A 164 13.44 -10.68 2.13
CA PRO A 164 14.83 -10.32 2.33
C PRO A 164 15.65 -10.50 1.05
N ASP A 165 16.60 -9.59 0.82
CA ASP A 165 17.60 -9.80 -0.20
C ASP A 165 18.47 -10.97 0.23
N TYR A 166 18.52 -12.04 -0.56
CA TYR A 166 19.45 -13.11 -0.29
C TYR A 166 20.85 -12.68 -0.78
N ILE A 167 21.82 -12.79 0.08
CA ILE A 167 23.21 -12.70 -0.31
C ILE A 167 23.58 -14.12 -0.73
N PRO A 168 23.89 -14.41 -2.02
CA PRO A 168 24.39 -15.72 -2.39
C PRO A 168 25.69 -15.90 -1.61
N ILE A 169 25.71 -16.85 -0.69
CA ILE A 169 26.95 -17.29 -0.07
C ILE A 169 27.61 -18.11 -1.16
N GLU A 170 28.63 -17.54 -1.81
CA GLU A 170 29.53 -18.33 -2.60
C GLU A 170 30.23 -19.28 -1.64
N ASN A 171 29.70 -20.48 -1.55
CA ASN A 171 30.36 -21.56 -0.83
C ASN A 171 31.61 -21.91 -1.62
N ASN A 172 32.71 -21.28 -1.27
CA ASN A 172 34.06 -21.75 -1.68
C ASN A 172 34.41 -23.05 -0.96
N ILE A 173 33.45 -23.98 -0.83
CA ILE A 173 33.72 -25.31 -0.27
C ILE A 173 34.78 -26.04 -1.09
N ALA A 174 34.85 -25.76 -2.41
CA ALA A 174 35.93 -26.26 -3.25
C ALA A 174 37.31 -25.80 -2.82
N ASN A 175 37.45 -24.60 -2.28
CA ASN A 175 38.74 -24.08 -1.84
C ASN A 175 39.19 -24.70 -0.49
N TYR A 176 38.27 -25.19 0.32
CA TYR A 176 38.64 -25.91 1.56
C TYR A 176 39.10 -27.32 1.25
N ALA A 177 38.53 -27.98 0.22
CA ALA A 177 39.03 -29.29 -0.23
C ALA A 177 40.41 -29.17 -0.90
N GLU A 178 40.67 -28.08 -1.63
CA GLU A 178 41.99 -27.79 -2.22
C GLU A 178 43.03 -27.35 -1.15
N MET A 179 42.60 -26.83 0.01
CA MET A 179 43.49 -26.45 1.09
C MET A 179 43.97 -27.65 1.93
N GLY A 180 43.58 -28.87 1.54
CA GLY A 180 44.14 -30.08 2.19
C GLY A 180 43.77 -30.24 3.67
N LEU A 181 42.58 -29.70 4.06
CA LEU A 181 42.07 -29.93 5.41
C LEU A 181 41.42 -31.31 5.58
N GLU A 182 41.29 -32.08 4.52
CA GLU A 182 41.18 -33.52 4.54
C GLU A 182 42.59 -34.11 4.52
N THR A 183 43.35 -33.87 5.61
CA THR A 183 44.55 -34.68 5.83
C THR A 183 44.08 -35.99 6.38
N ASP A 184 44.00 -37.00 5.51
CA ASP A 184 44.10 -38.42 5.92
C ASP A 184 45.49 -38.75 6.51
N ASP A 185 46.21 -37.75 6.99
CA ASP A 185 47.47 -37.92 7.73
C ASP A 185 47.18 -38.31 9.17
N TYR A 186 46.80 -39.56 9.35
CA TYR A 186 46.78 -40.16 10.68
C TYR A 186 48.16 -40.63 11.04
N SER A 187 48.60 -40.24 12.24
CA SER A 187 49.85 -40.69 12.80
C SER A 187 49.66 -42.08 13.42
N LYS A 188 50.42 -43.05 12.95
CA LYS A 188 50.43 -44.41 13.56
C LYS A 188 51.05 -44.48 14.98
N THR A 189 51.64 -43.39 15.41
CA THR A 189 52.43 -43.38 16.68
C THR A 189 51.91 -42.37 17.70
N SER A 190 50.98 -41.51 17.34
CA SER A 190 50.45 -40.45 18.20
C SER A 190 48.91 -40.63 18.37
N LYS A 191 48.45 -40.57 19.62
CA LYS A 191 47.05 -40.69 19.98
C LYS A 191 46.31 -39.41 19.55
N GLY A 192 45.22 -39.53 18.80
CA GLY A 192 44.36 -38.40 18.45
C GLY A 192 43.53 -37.91 19.64
N ASP A 193 43.02 -36.67 19.54
CA ASP A 193 42.16 -36.07 20.56
C ASP A 193 40.66 -36.48 20.41
N ASP A 194 40.31 -37.17 19.33
CA ASP A 194 38.95 -37.65 19.13
C ASP A 194 38.76 -39.08 19.66
N PRO A 195 37.95 -39.24 20.70
CA PRO A 195 37.73 -40.57 21.32
C PRO A 195 36.89 -41.52 20.45
N SER A 196 36.35 -41.05 19.32
CA SER A 196 35.57 -41.86 18.37
C SER A 196 36.45 -42.60 17.36
N GLU A 197 37.71 -42.21 17.19
CA GLU A 197 38.63 -42.85 16.25
C GLU A 197 39.22 -44.15 16.84
N ILE A 198 38.99 -45.25 16.16
CA ILE A 198 39.56 -46.54 16.54
C ILE A 198 40.80 -46.77 15.68
N PHE A 199 41.96 -46.63 16.27
CA PHE A 199 43.26 -46.69 15.57
C PHE A 199 43.76 -48.10 15.28
N ASP A 200 43.43 -49.06 16.13
CA ASP A 200 43.87 -50.44 15.97
C ASP A 200 42.95 -51.42 16.69
N ILE A 201 42.69 -52.54 16.07
CA ILE A 201 41.96 -53.67 16.64
C ILE A 201 42.86 -54.90 16.46
N HIS A 202 43.44 -55.40 17.55
CA HIS A 202 44.17 -56.63 17.53
C HIS A 202 43.46 -57.70 18.39
N GLU A 203 43.71 -58.97 18.08
CA GLU A 203 43.19 -60.06 18.89
C GLU A 203 43.80 -60.02 20.28
N TYR A 204 42.94 -60.18 21.30
CA TYR A 204 43.36 -60.19 22.72
C TYR A 204 44.20 -61.44 23.01
N HIS A 205 45.38 -61.20 23.52
CA HIS A 205 46.25 -62.28 24.05
C HIS A 205 46.29 -62.18 25.57
N ASP A 206 46.40 -63.34 26.19
CA ASP A 206 46.42 -63.44 27.65
C ASP A 206 47.65 -62.71 28.25
N GLY A 207 47.40 -61.60 28.96
CA GLY A 207 48.39 -60.67 29.46
C GLY A 207 48.33 -59.24 28.93
N ASP A 208 47.46 -58.92 27.97
CA ASP A 208 47.28 -57.59 27.48
C ASP A 208 46.62 -56.69 28.54
N LYS A 209 47.12 -55.45 28.67
CA LYS A 209 46.57 -54.46 29.58
C LYS A 209 45.28 -53.90 28.98
N ILE A 210 44.18 -54.11 29.66
CA ILE A 210 42.88 -53.43 29.30
C ILE A 210 42.98 -51.97 29.75
N ASN A 211 43.31 -51.08 28.83
CA ASN A 211 43.17 -49.65 29.06
C ASN A 211 41.70 -49.24 28.74
N ARG A 212 41.04 -48.71 29.77
CA ARG A 212 39.74 -48.02 29.63
C ARG A 212 39.94 -46.60 29.17
#